data_a2e916ab09e530a5a00de5326810d4f5
#
_entry.id   a2e916ab09e530a5a00de5326810d4f5
#
_cell.length_a   1.000
_cell.length_b   1.000
_cell.length_c   1.000
_cell.angle_alpha   90.00
_cell.angle_beta   90.00
_cell.angle_gamma   90.00
#
_symmetry.space_group_name_H-M   'P 1'
#
loop_
_entity.id
_entity.type
_entity.pdbx_description
1 polymer ?
#
loop_
_entity_poly.entity_id
_entity_poly.type
_entity_poly.pdbx_seq_one_letter_code
_entity_poly.pdbx_strand_id
1 'polypeptide(L)'
;MSEQPHIHETHPDIVKRLKRAGGHLKGVIEMIETGRPCLDIAQQLHAVEKAIAQAKKTLIQDHLNHCLEDVVGPLAREQRRSIDEFKNITKYL
;
A
#
# COMPACT_ATOMS: atom_id res chain seq x y z
N MET A 1 2.58 27.83 1.69
CA MET A 1 3.19 26.89 0.77
C MET A 1 2.11 26.16 0.00
N SER A 2 2.09 26.31 -1.29
CA SER A 2 1.14 25.54 -2.06
C SER A 2 1.64 24.10 -2.11
N GLU A 3 0.91 23.21 -1.49
CA GLU A 3 1.22 21.81 -1.61
C GLU A 3 0.72 21.32 -2.95
N GLN A 4 1.66 21.02 -3.82
CA GLN A 4 1.30 20.34 -5.05
C GLN A 4 1.08 18.88 -4.73
N PRO A 5 -0.01 18.29 -5.19
CA PRO A 5 -0.22 16.88 -4.99
C PRO A 5 0.90 16.09 -5.66
N HIS A 6 1.56 15.24 -4.90
CA HIS A 6 2.55 14.34 -5.42
C HIS A 6 1.84 13.14 -6.04
N ILE A 7 1.72 13.17 -7.38
CA ILE A 7 1.12 12.04 -8.10
C ILE A 7 2.28 11.19 -8.60
N HIS A 8 2.41 10.01 -8.03
CA HIS A 8 3.42 9.04 -8.43
C HIS A 8 2.85 8.09 -9.46
N GLU A 9 3.73 7.45 -10.21
CA GLU A 9 3.33 6.50 -11.25
C GLU A 9 2.51 5.33 -10.70
N THR A 10 2.75 4.96 -9.44
CA THR A 10 2.05 3.85 -8.79
C THR A 10 0.65 4.22 -8.30
N HIS A 11 0.31 5.51 -8.20
CA HIS A 11 -0.97 5.95 -7.66
C HIS A 11 -2.17 5.38 -8.43
N PRO A 12 -2.20 5.42 -9.77
CA PRO A 12 -3.31 4.79 -10.50
C PRO A 12 -3.46 3.30 -10.23
N ASP A 13 -2.36 2.59 -10.08
CA ASP A 13 -2.37 1.17 -9.76
C ASP A 13 -2.90 0.91 -8.36
N ILE A 14 -2.49 1.74 -7.40
CA ILE A 14 -2.98 1.67 -6.02
C ILE A 14 -4.48 1.91 -5.97
N VAL A 15 -4.99 2.88 -6.73
CA VAL A 15 -6.42 3.16 -6.82
C VAL A 15 -7.18 1.95 -7.35
N LYS A 16 -6.66 1.31 -8.40
CA LYS A 16 -7.25 0.08 -8.94
C LYS A 16 -7.33 -1.02 -7.90
N ARG A 17 -6.24 -1.23 -7.16
CA ARG A 17 -6.18 -2.23 -6.09
C ARG A 17 -7.19 -1.95 -4.99
N LEU A 18 -7.31 -0.69 -4.58
CA LEU A 18 -8.27 -0.30 -3.55
C LEU A 18 -9.71 -0.43 -4.01
N LYS A 19 -10.00 -0.09 -5.27
CA LYS A 19 -11.33 -0.28 -5.83
C LYS A 19 -11.72 -1.76 -5.86
N ARG A 20 -10.78 -2.61 -6.22
CA ARG A 20 -10.99 -4.07 -6.23
C ARG A 20 -11.24 -4.58 -4.82
N ALA A 21 -10.43 -4.14 -3.84
CA ALA A 21 -10.63 -4.50 -2.44
C ALA A 21 -11.97 -3.99 -1.92
N GLY A 22 -12.39 -2.77 -2.33
CA GLY A 22 -13.68 -2.22 -1.97
C GLY A 22 -14.85 -3.05 -2.49
N GLY A 23 -14.78 -3.51 -3.74
CA GLY A 23 -15.76 -4.42 -4.30
C GLY A 23 -15.78 -5.76 -3.58
N HIS A 24 -14.63 -6.29 -3.24
CA HIS A 24 -14.51 -7.52 -2.47
C HIS A 24 -15.14 -7.36 -1.07
N LEU A 25 -14.85 -6.24 -0.41
CA LEU A 25 -15.44 -5.94 0.90
C LEU A 25 -16.98 -5.88 0.83
N LYS A 26 -17.50 -5.26 -0.23
CA LYS A 26 -18.95 -5.21 -0.45
C LYS A 26 -19.54 -6.63 -0.55
N GLY A 27 -18.85 -7.52 -1.26
CA GLY A 27 -19.23 -8.92 -1.35
C GLY A 27 -19.23 -9.61 0.01
N VAL A 28 -18.27 -9.29 0.87
CA VAL A 28 -18.22 -9.84 2.23
C VAL A 28 -19.43 -9.38 3.04
N ILE A 29 -19.80 -8.11 2.92
CA ILE A 29 -20.99 -7.59 3.59
C ILE A 29 -22.23 -8.37 3.15
N GLU A 30 -22.37 -8.65 1.87
CA GLU A 30 -23.47 -9.45 1.34
C GLU A 30 -23.45 -10.87 1.89
N MET A 31 -22.26 -11.46 2.06
CA MET A 31 -22.14 -12.79 2.67
C MET A 31 -22.70 -12.81 4.09
N ILE A 32 -22.40 -11.77 4.86
CA ILE A 32 -22.95 -11.64 6.24
C ILE A 32 -24.45 -11.50 6.20
N GLU A 33 -24.95 -10.64 5.32
CA GLU A 33 -26.38 -10.37 5.20
C GLU A 33 -27.17 -11.60 4.75
N THR A 34 -26.56 -12.46 3.95
CA THR A 34 -27.23 -13.68 3.45
C THR A 34 -26.94 -14.92 4.29
N GLY A 35 -26.26 -14.74 5.43
CA GLY A 35 -26.07 -15.83 6.40
C GLY A 35 -25.07 -16.90 5.98
N ARG A 36 -24.03 -16.51 5.26
CA ARG A 36 -22.94 -17.44 4.89
C ARG A 36 -22.19 -17.89 6.15
N PRO A 37 -21.52 -19.06 6.10
CA PRO A 37 -20.78 -19.56 7.26
C PRO A 37 -19.68 -18.57 7.70
N CYS A 38 -19.52 -18.44 9.02
CA CYS A 38 -18.53 -17.51 9.59
C CYS A 38 -17.10 -17.81 9.13
N LEU A 39 -16.76 -19.08 8.92
CA LEU A 39 -15.44 -19.44 8.41
C LEU A 39 -15.21 -18.85 7.02
N ASP A 40 -16.18 -18.95 6.13
CA ASP A 40 -16.07 -18.40 4.78
C ASP A 40 -15.92 -16.88 4.83
N ILE A 41 -16.69 -16.22 5.68
CA ILE A 41 -16.65 -14.77 5.88
C ILE A 41 -15.27 -14.36 6.39
N ALA A 42 -14.76 -15.05 7.40
CA ALA A 42 -13.46 -14.75 7.98
C ALA A 42 -12.33 -14.89 6.95
N GLN A 43 -12.38 -15.91 6.10
CA GLN A 43 -11.39 -16.11 5.05
C GLN A 43 -11.43 -14.98 4.02
N GLN A 44 -12.63 -14.55 3.64
CA GLN A 44 -12.76 -13.45 2.69
C GLN A 44 -12.33 -12.11 3.29
N LEU A 45 -12.65 -11.87 4.56
CA LEU A 45 -12.18 -10.66 5.26
C LEU A 45 -10.66 -10.64 5.34
N HIS A 46 -10.05 -11.78 5.60
CA HIS A 46 -8.58 -11.88 5.64
C HIS A 46 -7.97 -11.50 4.28
N ALA A 47 -8.58 -11.95 3.19
CA ALA A 47 -8.12 -11.61 1.85
C ALA A 47 -8.24 -10.10 1.57
N VAL A 48 -9.34 -9.47 1.99
CA VAL A 48 -9.53 -8.02 1.86
C VAL A 48 -8.49 -7.27 2.67
N GLU A 49 -8.26 -7.68 3.91
CA GLU A 49 -7.26 -7.08 4.80
C GLU A 49 -5.86 -7.13 4.17
N LYS A 50 -5.48 -8.29 3.63
CA LYS A 50 -4.17 -8.43 2.97
C LYS A 50 -4.05 -7.54 1.74
N ALA A 51 -5.11 -7.41 0.96
CA ALA A 51 -5.12 -6.56 -0.22
C ALA A 51 -4.92 -5.09 0.15
N ILE A 52 -5.61 -4.62 1.19
CA ILE A 52 -5.46 -3.24 1.68
C ILE A 52 -4.07 -3.01 2.26
N ALA A 53 -3.56 -3.96 3.04
CA ALA A 53 -2.22 -3.87 3.60
C ALA A 53 -1.16 -3.77 2.51
N GLN A 54 -1.32 -4.52 1.42
CA GLN A 54 -0.40 -4.48 0.28
C GLN A 54 -0.46 -3.13 -0.43
N ALA A 55 -1.66 -2.58 -0.63
CA ALA A 55 -1.82 -1.27 -1.24
C ALA A 55 -1.15 -0.18 -0.38
N LYS A 56 -1.33 -0.24 0.92
CA LYS A 56 -0.68 0.67 1.88
C LYS A 56 0.84 0.56 1.79
N LYS A 57 1.35 -0.65 1.78
CA LYS A 57 2.80 -0.90 1.70
C LYS A 57 3.37 -0.33 0.40
N THR A 58 2.69 -0.53 -0.71
CA THR A 58 3.11 0.01 -2.01
C THR A 58 3.16 1.53 -1.98
N LEU A 59 2.15 2.17 -1.39
CA LEU A 59 2.11 3.62 -1.25
C LEU A 59 3.29 4.14 -0.43
N ILE A 60 3.56 3.51 0.71
CA ILE A 60 4.65 3.92 1.61
C ILE A 60 6.00 3.73 0.91
N GLN A 61 6.21 2.61 0.24
CA GLN A 61 7.45 2.33 -0.49
C GLN A 61 7.69 3.37 -1.59
N ASP A 62 6.64 3.69 -2.33
CA ASP A 62 6.72 4.68 -3.40
C ASP A 62 7.11 6.05 -2.85
N HIS A 63 6.49 6.45 -1.73
CA HIS A 63 6.81 7.71 -1.07
C HIS A 63 8.26 7.76 -0.60
N LEU A 64 8.74 6.69 0.01
CA LEU A 64 10.13 6.60 0.46
C LEU A 64 11.10 6.66 -0.71
N ASN A 65 10.80 5.99 -1.81
CA ASN A 65 11.68 5.95 -2.97
C ASN A 65 11.82 7.31 -3.64
N HIS A 66 10.76 8.08 -3.70
CA HIS A 66 10.76 9.35 -4.44
C HIS A 66 10.98 10.57 -3.54
N CYS A 67 10.26 10.64 -2.42
CA CYS A 67 10.30 11.84 -1.57
C CYS A 67 11.52 11.90 -0.68
N LEU A 68 12.01 10.76 -0.19
CA LEU A 68 13.19 10.75 0.65
C LEU A 68 14.43 11.22 -0.13
N GLU A 69 14.57 10.78 -1.37
CA GLU A 69 15.67 11.22 -2.22
C GLU A 69 15.62 12.71 -2.51
N ASP A 70 14.43 13.25 -2.73
CA ASP A 70 14.25 14.67 -2.97
C ASP A 70 14.64 15.51 -1.75
N VAL A 71 14.37 15.01 -0.55
CA VAL A 71 14.67 15.72 0.69
C VAL A 71 16.15 15.71 1.00
N VAL A 72 16.82 14.57 0.83
CA VAL A 72 18.24 14.45 1.22
C VAL A 72 19.20 14.88 0.12
N GLY A 73 18.74 14.94 -1.12
CA GLY A 73 19.58 15.36 -2.25
C GLY A 73 20.68 14.35 -2.60
N PRO A 74 21.71 14.81 -3.34
CA PRO A 74 22.83 13.94 -3.71
C PRO A 74 23.56 13.44 -2.47
N LEU A 75 23.87 12.14 -2.45
CA LEU A 75 24.51 11.49 -1.33
C LEU A 75 25.81 10.82 -1.76
N ALA A 76 26.77 10.74 -0.83
CA ALA A 76 27.95 9.92 -1.01
C ALA A 76 27.54 8.44 -1.11
N ARG A 77 28.41 7.63 -1.72
CA ARG A 77 28.11 6.21 -1.97
C ARG A 77 27.72 5.45 -0.70
N GLU A 78 28.40 5.70 0.42
CA GLU A 78 28.11 5.01 1.68
C GLU A 78 26.76 5.42 2.23
N GLN A 79 26.43 6.69 2.18
CA GLN A 79 25.13 7.21 2.62
C GLN A 79 24.00 6.66 1.75
N ARG A 80 24.25 6.56 0.44
CA ARG A 80 23.29 5.99 -0.50
C ARG A 80 23.00 4.53 -0.17
N ARG A 81 24.02 3.77 0.16
CA ARG A 81 23.86 2.37 0.54
C ARG A 81 22.99 2.22 1.79
N SER A 82 23.20 3.08 2.79
CA SER A 82 22.41 3.06 4.01
C SER A 82 20.94 3.40 3.76
N ILE A 83 20.69 4.37 2.88
CA ILE A 83 19.33 4.75 2.48
C ILE A 83 18.64 3.59 1.73
N ASP A 84 19.36 2.95 0.81
CA ASP A 84 18.82 1.84 0.05
C ASP A 84 18.49 0.65 0.95
N GLU A 85 19.35 0.38 1.92
CA GLU A 85 19.09 -0.67 2.92
C GLU A 85 17.86 -0.36 3.75
N PHE A 86 17.72 0.89 4.20
CA PHE A 86 16.54 1.35 4.94
C PHE A 86 15.27 1.13 4.13
N LYS A 87 15.27 1.53 2.86
CA LYS A 87 14.14 1.33 1.96
C LYS A 87 13.77 -0.15 1.83
N ASN A 88 14.79 -1.00 1.71
CA ASN A 88 14.56 -2.44 1.56
C ASN A 88 13.97 -3.07 2.83
N ILE A 89 14.42 -2.63 3.99
CA ILE A 89 13.90 -3.12 5.26
C ILE A 89 12.42 -2.78 5.42
N THR A 90 11.98 -1.61 4.95
CA THR A 90 10.59 -1.20 5.08
C THR A 90 9.61 -2.09 4.33
N LYS A 91 10.10 -2.91 3.40
CA LYS A 91 9.25 -3.89 2.68
C LYS A 91 8.66 -4.94 3.62
N TYR A 92 9.28 -5.12 4.76
CA TYR A 92 8.88 -6.13 5.74
C TYR A 92 8.02 -5.57 6.88
N LEU A 93 7.63 -4.33 6.79
CA LEU A 93 6.74 -3.74 7.77
C LEU A 93 5.34 -4.34 7.77
#